data_a9f1612d75440f12abbba4058ea798b5
#
_entry.id   a9f1612d75440f12abbba4058ea798b5
#
_cell.length_a   1.000
_cell.length_b   1.000
_cell.length_c   1.000
_cell.angle_alpha   90.00
_cell.angle_beta   90.00
_cell.angle_gamma   90.00
#
_symmetry.space_group_name_H-M   'P 1'
#
loop_
_entity.id
_entity.type
_entity.pdbx_description
1 polymer ?
#
loop_
_entity_poly.entity_id
_entity_poly.type
_entity_poly.pdbx_seq_one_letter_code
_entity_poly.pdbx_strand_id
1 'polypeptide(L)'
;MVMLLHLMCFPMKQRGEGWIDHAGWVFDGLQLLALNVILWSFNRLLMKPRLRLLINTGLIIWIVSAAFDVMDEIVRQPLWVAYYIEDVTQLVGMLSVSLGVFYIVRYLNDKYANASIDSFRDELTSLPNRRYFMTTLRELTDEALFVFLIDIDFFKKINDSFGHDRGDDVLRGFGKMLSTLYDDNILACRIGGEEFAVIVNTTDIIAAQQIAGQLLSRTRTLVIADDIRFTVSIGACLKKEQESVKDVLKRVDVALYQAKSDGRNRVQWA
;
A
#
# COMPACT_ATOMS: atom_id res chain seq x y z
N MET A 1 39.18 35.83 -24.33
CA MET A 1 39.10 37.08 -25.12
C MET A 1 38.26 36.92 -26.37
N VAL A 2 38.39 35.86 -27.17
CA VAL A 2 37.57 35.63 -28.39
C VAL A 2 36.09 35.38 -28.04
N MET A 3 35.77 34.70 -26.92
CA MET A 3 34.40 34.44 -26.46
C MET A 3 33.67 35.71 -25.98
N LEU A 4 34.38 36.66 -25.39
CA LEU A 4 33.82 37.95 -24.96
C LEU A 4 33.51 38.88 -26.15
N LEU A 5 34.29 38.82 -27.23
CA LEU A 5 34.05 39.59 -28.45
C LEU A 5 32.87 39.04 -29.25
N HIS A 6 32.60 37.74 -29.20
CA HIS A 6 31.43 37.13 -29.80
C HIS A 6 30.12 37.53 -29.09
N LEU A 7 30.17 37.72 -27.77
CA LEU A 7 29.04 38.17 -26.94
C LEU A 7 28.62 39.63 -27.24
N MET A 8 29.54 40.48 -27.73
CA MET A 8 29.25 41.90 -28.05
C MET A 8 28.67 42.10 -29.46
N CYS A 9 28.71 41.11 -30.34
CA CYS A 9 28.24 41.21 -31.73
C CYS A 9 26.91 40.52 -32.02
N PHE A 10 26.20 40.04 -31.02
CA PHE A 10 24.87 39.44 -31.26
C PHE A 10 23.86 40.51 -31.65
N PRO A 11 23.08 40.25 -32.72
CA PRO A 11 22.01 41.14 -33.13
C PRO A 11 20.96 41.23 -31.97
N MET A 12 20.41 42.44 -31.81
CA MET A 12 19.30 42.65 -30.87
C MET A 12 18.03 41.96 -31.41
N LYS A 13 17.24 41.34 -30.52
CA LYS A 13 15.93 40.80 -30.89
C LYS A 13 15.10 41.93 -31.49
N GLN A 14 14.63 41.75 -32.75
CA GLN A 14 13.76 42.73 -33.39
C GLN A 14 12.34 42.53 -32.88
N ARG A 15 11.72 43.63 -32.45
CA ARG A 15 10.29 43.64 -32.10
C ARG A 15 9.45 43.50 -33.37
N GLY A 16 8.58 42.48 -33.45
CA GLY A 16 7.60 42.38 -34.55
C GLY A 16 6.59 43.53 -34.51
N GLU A 17 6.30 44.09 -35.66
CA GLU A 17 5.23 45.12 -35.76
C GLU A 17 3.91 44.36 -36.00
N GLY A 18 3.09 44.16 -34.97
CA GLY A 18 1.75 43.61 -35.14
C GLY A 18 0.96 43.32 -33.84
N TRP A 19 -0.32 43.13 -34.01
CA TRP A 19 -1.28 42.82 -32.93
C TRP A 19 -0.92 41.58 -32.09
N ILE A 20 -0.08 40.70 -32.61
CA ILE A 20 0.35 39.44 -31.95
C ILE A 20 1.29 39.76 -30.80
N ASP A 21 2.12 40.81 -30.90
CA ASP A 21 3.11 41.17 -29.86
C ASP A 21 2.41 41.70 -28.59
N HIS A 22 1.23 42.29 -28.72
CA HIS A 22 0.48 42.80 -27.55
C HIS A 22 -0.18 41.70 -26.72
N ALA A 23 -0.29 40.46 -27.18
CA ALA A 23 -0.81 39.34 -26.41
C ALA A 23 0.30 38.58 -25.64
N GLY A 24 1.56 38.71 -26.06
CA GLY A 24 2.70 37.99 -25.45
C GLY A 24 2.83 38.27 -23.95
N TRP A 25 2.92 39.53 -23.56
CA TRP A 25 3.06 39.92 -22.16
C TRP A 25 1.94 39.43 -21.24
N VAL A 26 0.71 39.24 -21.78
CA VAL A 26 -0.42 38.68 -21.02
C VAL A 26 -0.18 37.22 -20.71
N PHE A 27 0.27 36.44 -21.70
CA PHE A 27 0.57 35.01 -21.49
C PHE A 27 1.76 34.82 -20.56
N ASP A 28 2.83 35.59 -20.72
CA ASP A 28 4.03 35.55 -19.86
C ASP A 28 3.68 35.96 -18.42
N GLY A 29 2.86 36.99 -18.26
CA GLY A 29 2.34 37.41 -16.95
C GLY A 29 1.46 36.32 -16.28
N LEU A 30 0.59 35.64 -17.05
CA LEU A 30 -0.21 34.53 -16.55
C LEU A 30 0.67 33.33 -16.16
N GLN A 31 1.71 33.03 -16.94
CA GLN A 31 2.69 31.99 -16.61
C GLN A 31 3.41 32.30 -15.30
N LEU A 32 3.89 33.53 -15.15
CA LEU A 32 4.56 33.98 -13.93
C LEU A 32 3.64 33.88 -12.71
N LEU A 33 2.39 34.29 -12.84
CA LEU A 33 1.37 34.15 -11.79
C LEU A 33 1.13 32.68 -11.43
N ALA A 34 0.95 31.83 -12.43
CA ALA A 34 0.71 30.40 -12.22
C ALA A 34 1.88 29.73 -11.47
N LEU A 35 3.12 30.03 -11.84
CA LEU A 35 4.31 29.50 -11.17
C LEU A 35 4.39 29.94 -9.70
N ASN A 36 4.03 31.18 -9.38
CA ASN A 36 3.96 31.67 -8.01
C ASN A 36 2.88 30.95 -7.18
N VAL A 37 1.69 30.72 -7.77
CA VAL A 37 0.60 29.93 -7.14
C VAL A 37 1.06 28.51 -6.88
N ILE A 38 1.77 27.88 -7.83
CA ILE A 38 2.33 26.54 -7.68
C ILE A 38 3.36 26.54 -6.54
N LEU A 39 4.30 27.46 -6.50
CA LEU A 39 5.28 27.58 -5.43
C LEU A 39 4.63 27.75 -4.05
N TRP A 40 3.63 28.60 -3.95
CA TRP A 40 2.85 28.78 -2.72
C TRP A 40 2.15 27.50 -2.28
N SER A 41 1.52 26.79 -3.24
CA SER A 41 0.81 25.53 -2.99
C SER A 41 1.76 24.43 -2.49
N PHE A 42 2.93 24.26 -3.13
CA PHE A 42 3.93 23.28 -2.72
C PHE A 42 4.51 23.57 -1.32
N ASN A 43 4.65 24.84 -0.94
CA ASN A 43 5.11 25.20 0.40
C ASN A 43 4.11 24.83 1.51
N ARG A 44 2.85 24.63 1.20
CA ARG A 44 1.82 24.17 2.14
C ARG A 44 1.76 22.65 2.31
N LEU A 45 2.38 21.89 1.41
CA LEU A 45 2.40 20.44 1.49
C LEU A 45 3.40 19.93 2.54
N LEU A 46 3.00 18.90 3.29
CA LEU A 46 3.88 18.18 4.22
C LEU A 46 4.81 17.27 3.41
N MET A 47 6.02 17.74 3.14
CA MET A 47 7.03 17.03 2.36
C MET A 47 8.35 16.92 3.10
N LYS A 48 9.20 15.92 2.72
CA LYS A 48 10.56 15.81 3.22
C LYS A 48 11.37 17.08 2.86
N PRO A 49 12.20 17.64 3.77
CA PRO A 49 12.91 18.89 3.54
C PRO A 49 13.75 18.92 2.26
N ARG A 50 14.46 17.82 1.96
CA ARG A 50 15.30 17.70 0.74
C ARG A 50 14.49 17.81 -0.54
N LEU A 51 13.29 17.19 -0.57
CA LEU A 51 12.41 17.18 -1.73
C LEU A 51 11.77 18.56 -1.93
N ARG A 52 11.36 19.20 -0.82
CA ARG A 52 10.88 20.59 -0.83
C ARG A 52 11.94 21.54 -1.38
N LEU A 53 13.20 21.39 -0.95
CA LEU A 53 14.29 22.21 -1.44
C LEU A 53 14.47 22.06 -2.95
N LEU A 54 14.49 20.83 -3.47
CA LEU A 54 14.65 20.55 -4.90
C LEU A 54 13.54 21.21 -5.75
N ILE A 55 12.29 21.08 -5.34
CA ILE A 55 11.15 21.65 -6.06
C ILE A 55 11.14 23.17 -5.98
N ASN A 56 11.35 23.72 -4.78
CA ASN A 56 11.39 25.17 -4.59
C ASN A 56 12.50 25.82 -5.38
N THR A 57 13.72 25.26 -5.38
CA THR A 57 14.82 25.79 -6.18
C THR A 57 14.51 25.73 -7.67
N GLY A 58 13.95 24.63 -8.16
CA GLY A 58 13.52 24.50 -9.56
C GLY A 58 12.43 25.51 -9.94
N LEU A 59 11.42 25.68 -9.10
CA LEU A 59 10.35 26.68 -9.32
C LEU A 59 10.89 28.12 -9.28
N ILE A 60 11.78 28.44 -8.36
CA ILE A 60 12.40 29.79 -8.28
C ILE A 60 13.21 30.07 -9.55
N ILE A 61 14.01 29.11 -10.02
CA ILE A 61 14.79 29.25 -11.27
C ILE A 61 13.83 29.47 -12.45
N TRP A 62 12.73 28.73 -12.53
CA TRP A 62 11.73 28.88 -13.60
C TRP A 62 10.98 30.20 -13.49
N ILE A 63 10.63 30.67 -12.28
CA ILE A 63 10.01 31.99 -12.05
C ILE A 63 10.94 33.11 -12.49
N VAL A 64 12.24 32.98 -12.22
CA VAL A 64 13.24 33.98 -12.68
C VAL A 64 13.29 34.02 -14.22
N SER A 65 13.29 32.87 -14.89
CA SER A 65 13.23 32.80 -16.34
C SER A 65 11.95 33.46 -16.88
N ALA A 66 10.78 33.12 -16.35
CA ALA A 66 9.51 33.71 -16.75
C ALA A 66 9.44 35.24 -16.50
N ALA A 67 10.17 35.73 -15.51
CA ALA A 67 10.28 37.18 -15.28
C ALA A 67 11.14 37.88 -16.36
N PHE A 68 12.17 37.19 -16.89
CA PHE A 68 12.95 37.68 -18.04
C PHE A 68 12.10 37.70 -19.30
N ASP A 69 11.24 36.69 -19.55
CA ASP A 69 10.29 36.66 -20.69
C ASP A 69 9.38 37.89 -20.65
N VAL A 70 8.82 38.25 -19.49
CA VAL A 70 7.99 39.48 -19.32
C VAL A 70 8.83 40.75 -19.55
N MET A 71 10.09 40.78 -19.09
CA MET A 71 10.96 41.94 -19.29
C MET A 71 11.35 42.13 -20.76
N ASP A 72 11.52 41.06 -21.54
CA ASP A 72 11.88 41.14 -22.96
C ASP A 72 10.78 41.84 -23.81
N GLU A 73 9.54 41.76 -23.39
CA GLU A 73 8.44 42.52 -24.01
C GLU A 73 8.50 44.04 -23.74
N ILE A 74 9.20 44.47 -22.67
CA ILE A 74 9.27 45.89 -22.27
C ILE A 74 10.61 46.50 -22.73
N VAL A 75 11.70 45.74 -22.60
CA VAL A 75 13.08 46.24 -22.85
C VAL A 75 13.76 45.33 -23.88
N ARG A 76 14.34 45.93 -24.94
CA ARG A 76 15.09 45.16 -25.93
C ARG A 76 16.32 44.54 -25.29
N GLN A 77 16.39 43.22 -25.36
CA GLN A 77 17.52 42.44 -24.83
C GLN A 77 18.40 41.90 -25.96
N PRO A 78 19.72 41.69 -25.70
CA PRO A 78 20.57 40.98 -26.63
C PRO A 78 20.13 39.54 -26.80
N LEU A 79 20.16 38.97 -28.03
CA LEU A 79 19.74 37.60 -28.33
C LEU A 79 20.43 36.53 -27.47
N TRP A 80 21.69 36.78 -27.02
CA TRP A 80 22.37 35.85 -26.15
C TRP A 80 21.71 35.72 -24.76
N VAL A 81 21.04 36.77 -24.28
CA VAL A 81 20.31 36.75 -23.01
C VAL A 81 19.12 35.79 -23.16
N ALA A 82 18.32 35.96 -24.23
CA ALA A 82 17.17 35.08 -24.52
C ALA A 82 17.61 33.61 -24.64
N TYR A 83 18.63 33.30 -25.49
CA TYR A 83 19.02 31.91 -25.73
C TYR A 83 19.76 31.23 -24.58
N TYR A 84 20.62 31.95 -23.86
CA TYR A 84 21.49 31.33 -22.84
C TYR A 84 21.01 31.56 -21.41
N ILE A 85 20.28 32.61 -21.14
CA ILE A 85 19.76 32.88 -19.80
C ILE A 85 18.31 32.37 -19.67
N GLU A 86 17.42 32.84 -20.54
CA GLU A 86 16.00 32.48 -20.47
C GLU A 86 15.77 31.00 -20.77
N ASP A 87 16.14 30.51 -21.96
CA ASP A 87 15.86 29.14 -22.38
C ASP A 87 16.55 28.09 -21.48
N VAL A 88 17.85 28.35 -21.12
CA VAL A 88 18.60 27.39 -20.30
C VAL A 88 18.06 27.37 -18.87
N THR A 89 17.78 28.53 -18.26
CA THR A 89 17.25 28.58 -16.89
C THR A 89 15.83 27.99 -16.84
N GLN A 90 15.00 28.23 -17.86
CA GLN A 90 13.68 27.65 -17.98
C GLN A 90 13.77 26.11 -18.05
N LEU A 91 14.62 25.57 -18.93
CA LEU A 91 14.83 24.13 -19.05
C LEU A 91 15.31 23.51 -17.73
N VAL A 92 16.29 24.11 -17.07
CA VAL A 92 16.83 23.65 -15.78
C VAL A 92 15.73 23.67 -14.70
N GLY A 93 14.94 24.73 -14.65
CA GLY A 93 13.80 24.85 -13.74
C GLY A 93 12.76 23.75 -13.96
N MET A 94 12.34 23.54 -15.21
CA MET A 94 11.36 22.50 -15.61
C MET A 94 11.88 21.09 -15.27
N LEU A 95 13.14 20.78 -15.59
CA LEU A 95 13.74 19.48 -15.30
C LEU A 95 13.83 19.23 -13.79
N SER A 96 14.21 20.26 -13.01
CA SER A 96 14.28 20.16 -11.56
C SER A 96 12.91 19.88 -10.93
N VAL A 97 11.86 20.59 -11.37
CA VAL A 97 10.48 20.38 -10.91
C VAL A 97 9.98 18.99 -11.33
N SER A 98 10.22 18.60 -12.58
CA SER A 98 9.82 17.28 -13.09
C SER A 98 10.46 16.15 -12.29
N LEU A 99 11.74 16.26 -11.98
CA LEU A 99 12.45 15.30 -11.14
C LEU A 99 11.87 15.28 -9.71
N GLY A 100 11.56 16.44 -9.16
CA GLY A 100 10.91 16.56 -7.85
C GLY A 100 9.55 15.85 -7.81
N VAL A 101 8.72 16.08 -8.82
CA VAL A 101 7.40 15.41 -8.96
C VAL A 101 7.57 13.90 -9.11
N PHE A 102 8.53 13.44 -9.92
CA PHE A 102 8.84 12.01 -10.05
C PHE A 102 9.16 11.37 -8.70
N TYR A 103 10.00 12.01 -7.88
CA TYR A 103 10.32 11.52 -6.55
C TYR A 103 9.11 11.55 -5.59
N ILE A 104 8.19 12.53 -5.71
CA ILE A 104 6.95 12.54 -4.94
C ILE A 104 6.09 11.33 -5.29
N VAL A 105 5.85 11.10 -6.58
CA VAL A 105 5.02 9.98 -7.05
C VAL A 105 5.61 8.65 -6.58
N ARG A 106 6.91 8.46 -6.73
CA ARG A 106 7.60 7.26 -6.24
C ARG A 106 7.45 7.09 -4.73
N TYR A 107 7.67 8.15 -3.95
CA TYR A 107 7.51 8.12 -2.50
C TYR A 107 6.08 7.78 -2.07
N LEU A 108 5.07 8.34 -2.76
CA LEU A 108 3.67 8.03 -2.49
C LEU A 108 3.35 6.57 -2.83
N ASN A 109 3.81 6.07 -3.98
CA ASN A 109 3.63 4.68 -4.36
C ASN A 109 4.26 3.72 -3.35
N ASP A 110 5.48 4.00 -2.89
CA ASP A 110 6.15 3.20 -1.85
C ASP A 110 5.36 3.23 -0.52
N LYS A 111 4.84 4.39 -0.14
CA LYS A 111 4.00 4.52 1.06
C LYS A 111 2.68 3.77 0.93
N TYR A 112 1.99 3.87 -0.22
CA TYR A 112 0.75 3.14 -0.47
C TYR A 112 0.98 1.63 -0.52
N ALA A 113 2.06 1.17 -1.14
CA ALA A 113 2.43 -0.25 -1.16
C ALA A 113 2.68 -0.79 0.26
N ASN A 114 3.46 -0.08 1.08
CA ASN A 114 3.73 -0.48 2.47
C ASN A 114 2.47 -0.43 3.35
N ALA A 115 1.64 0.61 3.24
CA ALA A 115 0.37 0.69 3.96
C ALA A 115 -0.61 -0.42 3.54
N SER A 116 -0.55 -0.89 2.30
CA SER A 116 -1.34 -2.05 1.83
C SER A 116 -0.87 -3.34 2.49
N ILE A 117 0.44 -3.54 2.62
CA ILE A 117 1.03 -4.73 3.26
C ILE A 117 0.65 -4.76 4.76
N ASP A 118 0.80 -3.65 5.47
CA ASP A 118 0.39 -3.54 6.88
C ASP A 118 -1.13 -3.72 7.05
N SER A 119 -1.93 -3.30 6.05
CA SER A 119 -3.39 -3.48 6.03
C SER A 119 -3.83 -4.95 5.83
N PHE A 120 -2.92 -5.88 5.51
CA PHE A 120 -3.21 -7.30 5.32
C PHE A 120 -2.82 -8.17 6.51
N ARG A 121 -2.26 -7.61 7.58
CA ARG A 121 -1.90 -8.35 8.79
C ARG A 121 -2.80 -8.00 9.97
N ASP A 122 -2.97 -8.97 10.87
CA ASP A 122 -3.60 -8.78 12.17
C ASP A 122 -2.54 -8.27 13.15
N GLU A 123 -2.81 -7.14 13.82
CA GLU A 123 -1.87 -6.48 14.72
C GLU A 123 -1.49 -7.32 15.94
N LEU A 124 -2.41 -8.17 16.44
CA LEU A 124 -2.20 -8.97 17.63
C LEU A 124 -1.38 -10.23 17.35
N THR A 125 -1.71 -10.95 16.27
CA THR A 125 -1.11 -12.26 15.96
C THR A 125 -0.06 -12.22 14.88
N SER A 126 0.06 -11.10 14.15
CA SER A 126 0.91 -10.94 12.96
C SER A 126 0.60 -11.88 11.78
N LEU A 127 -0.43 -12.72 11.91
CA LEU A 127 -0.96 -13.51 10.79
C LEU A 127 -1.62 -12.60 9.76
N PRO A 128 -1.76 -13.05 8.50
CA PRO A 128 -2.66 -12.43 7.56
C PRO A 128 -4.07 -12.28 8.15
N ASN A 129 -4.72 -11.16 7.84
CA ASN A 129 -6.04 -10.86 8.37
C ASN A 129 -7.18 -11.33 7.44
N ARG A 130 -8.42 -11.08 7.86
CA ARG A 130 -9.63 -11.41 7.08
C ARG A 130 -9.59 -10.86 5.65
N ARG A 131 -9.07 -9.66 5.47
CA ARG A 131 -8.99 -9.02 4.14
C ARG A 131 -8.08 -9.81 3.22
N TYR A 132 -6.91 -10.22 3.70
CA TYR A 132 -5.97 -11.04 2.95
C TYR A 132 -6.59 -12.40 2.59
N PHE A 133 -7.18 -13.10 3.58
CA PHE A 133 -7.88 -14.37 3.37
C PHE A 133 -8.92 -14.28 2.25
N MET A 134 -9.79 -13.25 2.30
CA MET A 134 -10.85 -13.06 1.30
C MET A 134 -10.31 -12.72 -0.09
N THR A 135 -9.20 -11.99 -0.18
CA THR A 135 -8.54 -11.67 -1.44
C THR A 135 -7.93 -12.92 -2.05
N THR A 136 -7.14 -13.67 -1.30
CA THR A 136 -6.51 -14.91 -1.74
C THR A 136 -7.55 -15.94 -2.19
N LEU A 137 -8.63 -16.12 -1.42
CA LEU A 137 -9.67 -17.08 -1.79
C LEU A 137 -10.41 -16.71 -3.09
N ARG A 138 -10.49 -15.42 -3.44
CA ARG A 138 -11.03 -14.95 -4.74
C ARG A 138 -10.02 -15.13 -5.87
N GLU A 139 -8.75 -14.90 -5.62
CA GLU A 139 -7.68 -15.11 -6.62
C GLU A 139 -7.54 -16.58 -6.99
N LEU A 140 -7.76 -17.49 -6.04
CA LEU A 140 -7.75 -18.94 -6.23
C LEU A 140 -9.10 -19.49 -6.70
N THR A 141 -9.90 -18.73 -7.46
CA THR A 141 -11.24 -19.17 -7.92
C THR A 141 -11.18 -20.44 -8.78
N ASP A 142 -10.19 -20.53 -9.64
CA ASP A 142 -10.05 -21.64 -10.60
C ASP A 142 -9.35 -22.88 -9.99
N GLU A 143 -8.95 -22.79 -8.72
CA GLU A 143 -8.25 -23.90 -8.04
C GLU A 143 -9.20 -24.63 -7.08
N ALA A 144 -9.10 -25.97 -7.05
CA ALA A 144 -9.72 -26.79 -6.01
C ALA A 144 -8.74 -26.87 -4.83
N LEU A 145 -9.23 -26.56 -3.61
CA LEU A 145 -8.43 -26.49 -2.39
C LEU A 145 -9.29 -26.70 -1.15
N PHE A 146 -8.67 -26.99 -0.02
CA PHE A 146 -9.41 -27.07 1.24
C PHE A 146 -9.43 -25.73 1.97
N VAL A 147 -10.58 -25.41 2.55
CA VAL A 147 -10.79 -24.25 3.43
C VAL A 147 -11.18 -24.75 4.80
N PHE A 148 -10.48 -24.29 5.83
CA PHE A 148 -10.80 -24.56 7.23
C PHE A 148 -11.20 -23.25 7.90
N LEU A 149 -12.31 -23.26 8.65
CA LEU A 149 -12.63 -22.23 9.64
C LEU A 149 -12.41 -22.82 11.02
N ILE A 150 -11.76 -22.07 11.88
CA ILE A 150 -11.31 -22.50 13.20
C ILE A 150 -11.78 -21.48 14.22
N ASP A 151 -12.27 -21.96 15.34
CA ASP A 151 -12.73 -21.11 16.44
C ASP A 151 -12.19 -21.68 17.77
N ILE A 152 -11.70 -20.80 18.65
CA ILE A 152 -11.20 -21.19 19.96
C ILE A 152 -12.36 -21.50 20.90
N ASP A 153 -12.42 -22.75 21.34
CA ASP A 153 -13.51 -23.23 22.20
C ASP A 153 -13.53 -22.49 23.54
N PHE A 154 -14.70 -21.98 23.89
CA PHE A 154 -14.95 -21.29 25.16
C PHE A 154 -14.06 -20.06 25.41
N PHE A 155 -13.62 -19.36 24.37
CA PHE A 155 -12.72 -18.21 24.49
C PHE A 155 -13.25 -17.13 25.45
N LYS A 156 -14.57 -16.88 25.44
CA LYS A 156 -15.20 -15.99 26.41
C LYS A 156 -14.95 -16.40 27.87
N LYS A 157 -15.00 -17.71 28.17
CA LYS A 157 -14.70 -18.19 29.54
C LYS A 157 -13.25 -17.93 29.92
N ILE A 158 -12.32 -18.02 28.97
CA ILE A 158 -10.90 -17.67 29.21
C ILE A 158 -10.81 -16.20 29.61
N ASN A 159 -11.42 -15.31 28.83
CA ASN A 159 -11.45 -13.87 29.13
C ASN A 159 -12.10 -13.58 30.49
N ASP A 160 -13.25 -14.22 30.78
CA ASP A 160 -13.99 -14.01 32.04
C ASP A 160 -13.20 -14.53 33.24
N SER A 161 -12.38 -15.57 33.08
CA SER A 161 -11.61 -16.20 34.19
C SER A 161 -10.23 -15.58 34.42
N PHE A 162 -9.52 -15.18 33.34
CA PHE A 162 -8.12 -14.76 33.38
C PHE A 162 -7.91 -13.31 32.93
N GLY A 163 -8.94 -12.64 32.45
CA GLY A 163 -8.88 -11.28 31.91
C GLY A 163 -8.49 -11.24 30.42
N HIS A 164 -8.77 -10.10 29.78
CA HIS A 164 -8.54 -9.88 28.35
C HIS A 164 -7.08 -9.99 27.95
N ASP A 165 -6.13 -9.56 28.80
CA ASP A 165 -4.70 -9.66 28.49
C ASP A 165 -4.26 -11.12 28.29
N ARG A 166 -4.81 -12.03 29.10
CA ARG A 166 -4.55 -13.48 28.96
C ARG A 166 -5.26 -14.07 27.74
N GLY A 167 -6.45 -13.58 27.41
CA GLY A 167 -7.11 -13.93 26.15
C GLY A 167 -6.26 -13.52 24.96
N ASP A 168 -5.65 -12.36 24.99
CA ASP A 168 -4.73 -11.89 23.96
C ASP A 168 -3.46 -12.76 23.88
N ASP A 169 -2.94 -13.23 25.02
CA ASP A 169 -1.81 -14.17 25.04
C ASP A 169 -2.19 -15.52 24.38
N VAL A 170 -3.41 -16.01 24.61
CA VAL A 170 -3.94 -17.20 23.93
C VAL A 170 -4.00 -16.99 22.43
N LEU A 171 -4.52 -15.85 21.96
CA LEU A 171 -4.59 -15.52 20.54
C LEU A 171 -3.20 -15.43 19.90
N ARG A 172 -2.24 -14.75 20.57
CA ARG A 172 -0.84 -14.67 20.11
C ARG A 172 -0.19 -16.04 20.03
N GLY A 173 -0.36 -16.86 21.08
CA GLY A 173 0.21 -18.20 21.15
C GLY A 173 -0.36 -19.13 20.07
N PHE A 174 -1.68 -19.09 19.83
CA PHE A 174 -2.32 -19.85 18.78
C PHE A 174 -1.87 -19.37 17.39
N GLY A 175 -1.85 -18.06 17.18
CA GLY A 175 -1.33 -17.48 15.93
C GLY A 175 0.12 -17.87 15.64
N LYS A 176 0.99 -17.86 16.65
CA LYS A 176 2.37 -18.33 16.54
C LYS A 176 2.44 -19.83 16.20
N MET A 177 1.61 -20.66 16.80
CA MET A 177 1.53 -22.09 16.46
C MET A 177 1.08 -22.27 15.01
N LEU A 178 0.04 -21.54 14.56
CA LEU A 178 -0.42 -21.58 13.17
C LEU A 178 0.68 -21.14 12.19
N SER A 179 1.47 -20.13 12.53
CA SER A 179 2.56 -19.67 11.67
C SER A 179 3.67 -20.70 11.47
N THR A 180 3.81 -21.67 12.37
CA THR A 180 4.77 -22.80 12.20
C THR A 180 4.30 -23.86 11.21
N LEU A 181 3.04 -23.81 10.79
CA LEU A 181 2.49 -24.69 9.75
C LEU A 181 2.58 -24.06 8.35
N TYR A 182 3.08 -22.84 8.29
CA TYR A 182 3.21 -22.10 7.04
C TYR A 182 4.21 -22.77 6.11
N ASP A 183 3.74 -23.15 4.94
CA ASP A 183 4.55 -23.52 3.80
C ASP A 183 3.91 -22.97 2.52
N ASP A 184 4.46 -23.25 1.35
CA ASP A 184 3.95 -22.74 0.06
C ASP A 184 2.51 -23.19 -0.23
N ASN A 185 1.99 -24.21 0.47
CA ASN A 185 0.67 -24.79 0.29
C ASN A 185 -0.32 -24.46 1.42
N ILE A 186 0.14 -23.86 2.51
CA ILE A 186 -0.71 -23.60 3.69
C ILE A 186 -0.67 -22.13 4.06
N LEU A 187 -1.82 -21.48 4.03
CA LEU A 187 -2.02 -20.10 4.45
C LEU A 187 -2.93 -20.06 5.68
N ALA A 188 -2.41 -19.60 6.81
CA ALA A 188 -3.21 -19.37 8.01
C ALA A 188 -3.49 -17.87 8.20
N CYS A 189 -4.71 -17.53 8.61
CA CYS A 189 -5.19 -16.16 8.77
C CYS A 189 -6.00 -16.02 10.07
N ARG A 190 -6.01 -14.82 10.68
CA ARG A 190 -7.00 -14.47 11.68
C ARG A 190 -8.12 -13.67 11.03
N ILE A 191 -9.37 -14.16 11.15
CA ILE A 191 -10.52 -13.58 10.42
C ILE A 191 -11.54 -12.88 11.34
N GLY A 192 -11.43 -13.08 12.64
CA GLY A 192 -12.33 -12.49 13.64
C GLY A 192 -11.66 -12.38 15.00
N GLY A 193 -12.42 -12.13 16.04
CA GLY A 193 -11.92 -12.03 17.42
C GLY A 193 -11.17 -13.29 17.86
N GLU A 194 -11.86 -14.42 17.84
CA GLU A 194 -11.35 -15.75 18.21
C GLU A 194 -11.36 -16.73 17.04
N GLU A 195 -11.64 -16.21 15.83
CA GLU A 195 -11.79 -16.98 14.60
C GLU A 195 -10.56 -16.91 13.72
N PHE A 196 -10.15 -18.06 13.22
CA PHE A 196 -9.03 -18.23 12.30
C PHE A 196 -9.49 -19.01 11.07
N ALA A 197 -8.74 -18.87 9.99
CA ALA A 197 -8.97 -19.62 8.77
C ALA A 197 -7.66 -20.18 8.23
N VAL A 198 -7.74 -21.34 7.59
CA VAL A 198 -6.59 -21.94 6.88
C VAL A 198 -7.03 -22.33 5.48
N ILE A 199 -6.24 -21.93 4.50
CA ILE A 199 -6.33 -22.42 3.13
C ILE A 199 -5.23 -23.47 2.97
N VAL A 200 -5.59 -24.64 2.47
CA VAL A 200 -4.67 -25.71 2.16
C VAL A 200 -4.74 -25.99 0.66
N ASN A 201 -3.71 -25.61 -0.06
CA ASN A 201 -3.64 -25.75 -1.52
C ASN A 201 -3.31 -27.21 -1.89
N THR A 202 -4.30 -28.08 -1.78
CA THR A 202 -4.28 -29.47 -2.17
C THR A 202 -5.69 -29.97 -2.48
N THR A 203 -5.77 -30.99 -3.30
CA THR A 203 -7.01 -31.75 -3.55
C THR A 203 -7.02 -33.10 -2.82
N ASP A 204 -5.89 -33.47 -2.18
CA ASP A 204 -5.77 -34.70 -1.43
C ASP A 204 -6.44 -34.60 -0.06
N ILE A 205 -7.56 -35.28 0.10
CA ILE A 205 -8.32 -35.34 1.36
C ILE A 205 -7.50 -35.92 2.52
N ILE A 206 -6.58 -36.87 2.25
CA ILE A 206 -5.76 -37.48 3.30
C ILE A 206 -4.77 -36.46 3.84
N ALA A 207 -4.13 -35.71 2.95
CA ALA A 207 -3.25 -34.60 3.34
C ALA A 207 -4.00 -33.53 4.15
N ALA A 208 -5.18 -33.13 3.71
CA ALA A 208 -6.01 -32.17 4.43
C ALA A 208 -6.45 -32.68 5.82
N GLN A 209 -6.79 -33.96 5.94
CA GLN A 209 -7.14 -34.60 7.22
C GLN A 209 -5.93 -34.65 8.17
N GLN A 210 -4.74 -34.93 7.66
CA GLN A 210 -3.50 -34.91 8.45
C GLN A 210 -3.21 -33.51 9.00
N ILE A 211 -3.37 -32.47 8.18
CA ILE A 211 -3.18 -31.07 8.62
C ILE A 211 -4.19 -30.71 9.69
N ALA A 212 -5.49 -31.01 9.49
CA ALA A 212 -6.52 -30.74 10.47
C ALA A 212 -6.29 -31.50 11.80
N GLY A 213 -5.84 -32.76 11.72
CA GLY A 213 -5.44 -33.56 12.88
C GLY A 213 -4.25 -33.00 13.64
N GLN A 214 -3.24 -32.51 12.90
CA GLN A 214 -2.08 -31.82 13.49
C GLN A 214 -2.50 -30.50 14.19
N LEU A 215 -3.39 -29.72 13.60
CA LEU A 215 -3.94 -28.52 14.21
C LEU A 215 -4.57 -28.82 15.57
N LEU A 216 -5.47 -29.80 15.64
CA LEU A 216 -6.12 -30.22 16.89
C LEU A 216 -5.11 -30.72 17.92
N SER A 217 -4.19 -31.60 17.53
CA SER A 217 -3.23 -32.20 18.45
C SER A 217 -2.26 -31.18 19.03
N ARG A 218 -1.72 -30.29 18.20
CA ARG A 218 -0.82 -29.23 18.64
C ARG A 218 -1.54 -28.22 19.53
N THR A 219 -2.79 -27.86 19.24
CA THR A 219 -3.56 -26.97 20.10
C THR A 219 -3.79 -27.59 21.50
N ARG A 220 -4.14 -28.87 21.57
CA ARG A 220 -4.32 -29.59 22.85
C ARG A 220 -3.07 -29.58 23.75
N THR A 221 -1.88 -29.59 23.13
CA THR A 221 -0.59 -29.59 23.85
C THR A 221 -0.05 -28.19 24.07
N LEU A 222 -0.66 -27.18 23.47
CA LEU A 222 -0.23 -25.78 23.63
C LEU A 222 -0.59 -25.29 25.03
N VAL A 223 0.41 -24.77 25.74
CA VAL A 223 0.26 -24.16 27.05
C VAL A 223 0.66 -22.71 26.94
N ILE A 224 -0.25 -21.83 27.35
CA ILE A 224 -0.02 -20.39 27.39
C ILE A 224 0.27 -19.97 28.86
N ALA A 225 0.68 -18.76 29.08
CA ALA A 225 0.93 -18.22 30.41
C ALA A 225 -0.12 -18.68 31.45
N ASP A 226 0.31 -18.89 32.69
CA ASP A 226 -0.56 -19.34 33.78
C ASP A 226 -1.22 -20.73 33.55
N ASP A 227 -0.56 -21.61 32.79
CA ASP A 227 -1.02 -22.97 32.43
C ASP A 227 -2.37 -23.02 31.71
N ILE A 228 -2.75 -21.94 31.01
CA ILE A 228 -3.98 -21.90 30.23
C ILE A 228 -3.90 -22.88 29.08
N ARG A 229 -4.84 -23.82 29.03
CA ARG A 229 -5.04 -24.79 27.94
C ARG A 229 -6.39 -24.55 27.31
N PHE A 230 -6.47 -24.77 26.03
CA PHE A 230 -7.70 -24.58 25.27
C PHE A 230 -7.78 -25.61 24.13
N THR A 231 -8.93 -25.70 23.52
CA THR A 231 -9.17 -26.50 22.34
C THR A 231 -9.75 -25.63 21.22
N VAL A 232 -9.85 -26.16 20.03
CA VAL A 232 -10.45 -25.50 18.88
C VAL A 232 -11.46 -26.43 18.21
N SER A 233 -12.51 -25.83 17.65
CA SER A 233 -13.41 -26.49 16.72
C SER A 233 -13.05 -26.09 15.30
N ILE A 234 -13.10 -27.03 14.35
CA ILE A 234 -12.72 -26.81 12.96
C ILE A 234 -13.86 -27.27 12.05
N GLY A 235 -14.33 -26.37 11.20
CA GLY A 235 -15.12 -26.73 10.02
C GLY A 235 -14.18 -26.80 8.81
N ALA A 236 -14.31 -27.82 7.99
CA ALA A 236 -13.48 -28.03 6.82
C ALA A 236 -14.32 -28.39 5.60
N CYS A 237 -13.98 -27.86 4.43
CA CYS A 237 -14.59 -28.24 3.17
C CYS A 237 -13.60 -28.16 2.01
N LEU A 238 -13.84 -29.00 0.99
CA LEU A 238 -13.19 -28.85 -0.31
C LEU A 238 -13.94 -27.77 -1.11
N LYS A 239 -13.25 -26.65 -1.41
CA LYS A 239 -13.70 -25.71 -2.44
C LYS A 239 -13.46 -26.36 -3.81
N LYS A 240 -14.48 -26.41 -4.64
CA LYS A 240 -14.38 -26.85 -6.03
C LYS A 240 -13.90 -25.70 -6.93
N GLU A 241 -13.36 -26.08 -8.08
CA GLU A 241 -13.05 -25.09 -9.13
C GLU A 241 -14.28 -24.25 -9.45
N GLN A 242 -14.10 -22.94 -9.65
CA GLN A 242 -15.15 -21.96 -9.97
C GLN A 242 -16.29 -21.88 -8.95
N GLU A 243 -16.16 -22.51 -7.78
CA GLU A 243 -17.14 -22.36 -6.71
C GLU A 243 -17.07 -20.96 -6.10
N SER A 244 -18.23 -20.34 -5.87
CA SER A 244 -18.27 -19.00 -5.30
C SER A 244 -17.71 -19.00 -3.87
N VAL A 245 -16.93 -17.98 -3.51
CA VAL A 245 -16.41 -17.80 -2.15
C VAL A 245 -17.53 -17.81 -1.11
N LYS A 246 -18.71 -17.27 -1.45
CA LYS A 246 -19.88 -17.22 -0.57
C LYS A 246 -20.38 -18.62 -0.26
N ASP A 247 -20.45 -19.51 -1.24
CA ASP A 247 -20.97 -20.86 -1.06
C ASP A 247 -20.00 -21.73 -0.27
N VAL A 248 -18.69 -21.61 -0.56
CA VAL A 248 -17.62 -22.26 0.24
C VAL A 248 -17.70 -21.84 1.71
N LEU A 249 -17.76 -20.53 1.98
CA LEU A 249 -17.81 -20.02 3.34
C LEU A 249 -19.07 -20.47 4.06
N LYS A 250 -20.21 -20.53 3.37
CA LYS A 250 -21.45 -21.04 3.95
C LYS A 250 -21.34 -22.51 4.35
N ARG A 251 -20.72 -23.36 3.51
CA ARG A 251 -20.56 -24.81 3.81
C ARG A 251 -19.61 -25.01 4.98
N VAL A 252 -18.47 -24.35 4.96
CA VAL A 252 -17.46 -24.51 6.02
C VAL A 252 -17.96 -23.95 7.37
N ASP A 253 -18.77 -22.90 7.35
CA ASP A 253 -19.39 -22.33 8.56
C ASP A 253 -20.41 -23.30 9.17
N VAL A 254 -21.24 -23.96 8.34
CA VAL A 254 -22.14 -25.03 8.80
C VAL A 254 -21.36 -26.18 9.44
N ALA A 255 -20.26 -26.59 8.84
CA ALA A 255 -19.39 -27.64 9.41
C ALA A 255 -18.77 -27.19 10.76
N LEU A 256 -18.30 -25.95 10.87
CA LEU A 256 -17.79 -25.40 12.14
C LEU A 256 -18.88 -25.38 13.23
N TYR A 257 -20.08 -24.94 12.86
CA TYR A 257 -21.21 -24.96 13.79
C TYR A 257 -21.51 -26.39 14.27
N GLN A 258 -21.47 -27.38 13.38
CA GLN A 258 -21.65 -28.80 13.72
C GLN A 258 -20.54 -29.30 14.66
N ALA A 259 -19.26 -28.92 14.39
CA ALA A 259 -18.15 -29.27 15.27
C ALA A 259 -18.36 -28.73 16.71
N LYS A 260 -18.87 -27.50 16.84
CA LYS A 260 -19.20 -26.89 18.13
C LYS A 260 -20.37 -27.59 18.82
N SER A 261 -21.43 -27.97 18.08
CA SER A 261 -22.62 -28.62 18.65
C SER A 261 -22.36 -30.07 19.05
N ASP A 262 -21.49 -30.77 18.34
CA ASP A 262 -21.15 -32.18 18.63
C ASP A 262 -20.16 -32.36 19.78
N GLY A 263 -19.87 -31.31 20.52
CA GLY A 263 -19.05 -31.36 21.72
C GLY A 263 -17.67 -30.74 21.58
N ARG A 264 -17.43 -29.96 20.51
CA ARG A 264 -16.19 -29.17 20.32
C ARG A 264 -14.93 -30.05 20.15
N ASN A 265 -13.75 -29.39 20.12
CA ASN A 265 -12.44 -30.06 20.05
C ASN A 265 -12.33 -31.09 18.95
N ARG A 266 -12.83 -30.79 17.75
CA ARG A 266 -12.94 -31.70 16.62
C ARG A 266 -12.94 -30.98 15.28
N VAL A 267 -12.83 -31.78 14.22
CA VAL A 267 -13.06 -31.35 12.83
C VAL A 267 -14.38 -31.91 12.34
N GLN A 268 -15.19 -31.10 11.65
CA GLN A 268 -16.30 -31.54 10.85
C GLN A 268 -16.07 -31.17 9.38
N TRP A 269 -16.41 -32.09 8.51
CA TRP A 269 -16.24 -31.98 7.06
C TRP A 269 -17.58 -31.77 6.37
N ALA A 270 -17.64 -30.77 5.42
CA ALA A 270 -18.81 -30.46 4.59
C ALA A 270 -18.64 -30.96 3.16
#